data_1e98d2605b71a310e992c63c04820dac
#
_entry.id   1e98d2605b71a310e992c63c04820dac
#
_cell.length_a   1.000
_cell.length_b   1.000
_cell.length_c   1.000
_cell.angle_alpha   90.00
_cell.angle_beta   90.00
_cell.angle_gamma   90.00
#
_symmetry.space_group_name_H-M   'P 1'
#
loop_
_entity.id
_entity.type
_entity.pdbx_description
1 polymer ?
#
loop_
_entity_poly.entity_id
_entity_poly.type
_entity_poly.pdbx_seq_one_letter_code
_entity_poly.pdbx_strand_id
1 'polypeptide(L)' 'MEVRINKFLSEAGVCSRREADRQIEAGNVTIGGKTARMGDQVSDGQEVCFCGRPVQKKRNDTDRA' A
#
# COMPACT_ATOMS: atom_id res chain seq x y z
N MET A 1 10.40 8.88 -3.55
CA MET A 1 9.81 9.42 -2.37
C MET A 1 9.12 8.35 -1.58
N GLU A 2 9.25 8.38 -0.26
CA GLU A 2 8.68 7.33 0.56
C GLU A 2 7.37 7.76 1.16
N VAL A 3 6.43 6.82 1.22
CA VAL A 3 5.10 7.06 1.75
C VAL A 3 4.81 5.96 2.76
N ARG A 4 4.20 6.33 3.87
CA ARG A 4 3.84 5.32 4.86
C ARG A 4 2.91 4.31 4.24
N ILE A 5 3.06 3.05 4.64
CA ILE A 5 2.32 1.97 4.02
C ILE A 5 0.81 2.18 4.18
N ASN A 6 0.35 2.63 5.33
CA ASN A 6 -1.09 2.84 5.50
C ASN A 6 -1.59 3.97 4.61
N LYS A 7 -0.82 5.02 4.44
CA LYS A 7 -1.20 6.09 3.54
C LYS A 7 -1.19 5.62 2.09
N PHE A 8 -0.19 4.82 1.73
CA PHE A 8 -0.09 4.27 0.39
C PHE A 8 -1.35 3.47 0.04
N LEU A 9 -1.78 2.60 0.95
CA LEU A 9 -2.95 1.76 0.71
C LEU A 9 -4.21 2.59 0.60
N SER A 10 -4.32 3.60 1.44
CA SER A 10 -5.47 4.49 1.41
C SER A 10 -5.53 5.26 0.09
N GLU A 11 -4.40 5.79 -0.34
CA GLU A 11 -4.35 6.55 -1.58
C GLU A 11 -4.58 5.69 -2.79
N ALA A 12 -4.21 4.44 -2.71
CA ALA A 12 -4.44 3.51 -3.80
C ALA A 12 -5.91 3.09 -3.91
N GLY A 13 -6.71 3.47 -2.92
CA GLY A 13 -8.13 3.14 -2.96
C GLY A 13 -8.43 1.70 -2.58
N VAL A 14 -7.47 1.03 -1.97
CA VAL A 14 -7.63 -0.37 -1.59
C VAL A 14 -8.49 -0.48 -0.34
N CYS A 15 -8.27 0.43 0.61
CA CYS A 15 -8.96 0.38 1.89
C CYS A 15 -8.76 1.72 2.59
N SER A 16 -9.43 1.90 3.73
CA SER A 16 -9.22 3.07 4.55
C SER A 16 -7.93 2.89 5.34
N ARG A 17 -7.44 3.97 5.94
CA ARG A 17 -6.24 3.89 6.77
C ARG A 17 -6.44 2.95 7.94
N ARG A 18 -7.62 2.98 8.54
CA ARG A 18 -7.91 2.12 9.67
C ARG A 18 -7.83 0.65 9.26
N GLU A 19 -8.42 0.33 8.14
CA GLU A 19 -8.38 -1.03 7.64
C GLU A 19 -6.95 -1.41 7.28
N ALA A 20 -6.20 -0.49 6.69
CA ALA A 20 -4.81 -0.76 6.36
C ALA A 20 -4.02 -1.11 7.62
N ASP A 21 -4.20 -0.35 8.69
CA ASP A 21 -3.52 -0.63 9.94
C ASP A 21 -3.84 -2.03 10.42
N ARG A 22 -5.10 -2.42 10.37
CA ARG A 22 -5.51 -3.74 10.84
C ARG A 22 -4.85 -4.84 10.03
N GLN A 23 -4.82 -4.68 8.72
CA GLN A 23 -4.25 -5.71 7.87
C GLN A 23 -2.73 -5.77 8.01
N ILE A 24 -2.10 -4.62 8.24
CA ILE A 24 -0.67 -4.60 8.48
C ILE A 24 -0.34 -5.38 9.75
N GLU A 25 -1.11 -5.14 10.81
CA GLU A 25 -0.88 -5.85 12.06
C GLU A 25 -1.15 -7.34 11.92
N ALA A 26 -2.07 -7.68 11.07
CA ALA A 26 -2.39 -9.10 10.85
C ALA A 26 -1.36 -9.79 9.97
N GLY A 27 -0.44 -9.03 9.37
CA GLY A 27 0.57 -9.61 8.51
C GLY A 27 0.10 -9.89 7.11
N ASN A 28 -0.97 -9.23 6.67
CA ASN A 28 -1.55 -9.48 5.36
C ASN A 28 -1.05 -8.52 4.29
N VAL A 29 -0.13 -7.65 4.64
CA VAL A 29 0.40 -6.67 3.70
C VAL A 29 1.88 -6.90 3.55
N THR A 30 2.35 -6.89 2.30
CA THR A 30 3.77 -7.09 2.04
C THR A 30 4.29 -5.96 1.15
N ILE A 31 5.55 -5.64 1.34
CA ILE A 31 6.27 -4.66 0.53
C ILE A 31 7.49 -5.36 -0.04
N GLY A 32 7.54 -5.47 -1.36
CA GLY A 32 8.67 -6.12 -2.00
C GLY A 32 8.87 -7.55 -1.55
N GLY A 33 7.80 -8.24 -1.20
CA GLY A 33 7.86 -9.61 -0.76
C GLY A 33 8.08 -9.79 0.73
N LYS A 34 8.27 -8.70 1.47
CA LYS A 34 8.45 -8.77 2.91
C LYS A 34 7.20 -8.27 3.61
N THR A 35 6.86 -8.92 4.71
CA THR A 35 5.70 -8.54 5.48
C THR A 35 5.86 -7.10 5.99
N ALA A 36 4.90 -6.27 5.67
CA ALA A 36 4.93 -4.88 6.12
C ALA A 36 4.59 -4.79 7.59
N ARG A 37 5.14 -3.79 8.25
CA ARG A 37 4.86 -3.52 9.65
C ARG A 37 4.39 -2.10 9.81
N MET A 38 3.78 -1.84 10.96
CA MET A 38 3.37 -0.49 11.28
C MET A 38 4.59 0.43 11.23
N GLY A 39 4.43 1.53 10.52
CA GLY A 39 5.53 2.47 10.39
C GLY A 39 6.42 2.25 9.19
N ASP A 40 6.26 1.14 8.49
CA ASP A 40 7.03 0.90 7.28
C ASP A 40 6.64 1.90 6.21
N GLN A 41 7.56 2.12 5.29
CA GLN A 41 7.36 3.06 4.20
C GLN A 41 7.58 2.38 2.87
N VAL A 42 6.88 2.86 1.86
CA VAL A 42 6.97 2.33 0.50
C VAL A 42 7.74 3.33 -0.35
N SER A 43 8.78 2.85 -1.01
CA SER A 43 9.54 3.67 -1.94
C SER A 43 9.00 3.48 -3.35
N ASP A 44 9.37 4.41 -4.21
CA ASP A 44 9.00 4.30 -5.62
C ASP A 44 9.56 3.00 -6.18
N GLY A 45 8.74 2.31 -6.94
CA GLY A 45 9.18 1.08 -7.58
C GLY A 45 9.01 -0.16 -6.75
N GLN A 46 8.65 -0.03 -5.49
CA GLN A 46 8.42 -1.20 -4.67
C GLN A 46 7.03 -1.76 -4.91
N GLU A 47 6.94 -3.07 -4.90
CA GLU A 47 5.68 -3.75 -5.08
C GLU A 47 5.02 -3.98 -3.74
N VAL A 48 3.74 -3.65 -3.65
CA VAL A 48 2.99 -3.83 -2.41
C VAL A 48 1.85 -4.79 -2.70
N CYS A 49 1.67 -5.75 -1.81
CA CYS A 49 0.54 -6.67 -1.89
C CYS A 49 -0.33 -6.50 -0.66
N PHE A 50 -1.63 -6.53 -0.89
CA PHE A 50 -2.61 -6.37 0.18
C PHE A 50 -3.50 -7.60 0.17
N CYS A 51 -3.44 -8.40 1.23
CA CYS A 51 -4.17 -9.65 1.35
C CYS A 51 -3.91 -10.54 0.15
N GLY A 52 -2.66 -10.58 -0.30
CA GLY A 52 -2.26 -11.44 -1.39
C GLY A 52 -2.51 -10.89 -2.77
N ARG A 53 -2.99 -9.66 -2.87
CA ARG A 53 -3.26 -9.03 -4.16
C ARG A 53 -2.29 -7.90 -4.41
N PRO A 54 -1.77 -7.76 -5.61
CA PRO A 54 -0.89 -6.63 -5.90
C PRO A 54 -1.65 -5.32 -5.87
N VAL A 55 -1.02 -4.31 -5.31
CA VAL A 55 -1.61 -2.98 -5.18
C VAL A 55 -0.81 -2.01 -6.01
N GLN A 56 -1.51 -1.24 -6.84
CA GLN A 56 -0.88 -0.19 -7.59
C GLN A 56 -1.51 1.12 -7.22
N LYS A 57 -0.69 2.11 -6.94
CA LYS A 57 -1.20 3.41 -6.64
C LYS A 57 -1.88 3.97 -7.88
N LYS A 58 -3.13 4.36 -7.72
CA LYS A 58 -3.84 4.94 -8.83
C LYS A 58 -3.29 6.30 -9.16
N ARG A 59 -2.90 6.47 -10.40
CA ARG A 59 -2.53 7.79 -10.84
C ARG A 59 -3.74 8.49 -11.34
N ASN A 60 -3.85 9.69 -10.97
CA ASN A 60 -4.96 10.46 -11.40
C ASN A 60 -4.76 11.14 -12.67
N ASP A 61 -3.79 10.85 -13.35
CA ASP A 61 -3.68 11.58 -14.54
C ASP A 61 -4.64 11.08 -15.50
N THR A 62 -5.07 11.25 -15.82
CA THR A 62 -5.80 10.86 -16.63
C THR A 62 -5.65 10.90 -17.85
N ASP A 63 -5.48 10.79 -18.06
CA ASP A 63 -5.41 10.78 -18.85
C ASP A 63 -6.05 10.91 -19.56
N ARG A 64 -6.36 11.02 -19.94
CA ARG A 64 -6.96 11.13 -20.56
C ARG A 64 -7.03 11.29 -21.26
N ALA A 65 -7.04 10.99 -21.60
CA ALA A 65 -7.11 11.01 -22.36
C ALA A 65 -7.17 11.05 -22.91
#